data_0dc5df7f4f936ce79a299a5520e2ce0e
#
_entry.id   0dc5df7f4f936ce79a299a5520e2ce0e
#
_cell.length_a   1.000
_cell.length_b   1.000
_cell.length_c   1.000
_cell.angle_alpha   90.00
_cell.angle_beta   90.00
_cell.angle_gamma   90.00
#
_symmetry.space_group_name_H-M   'P 1'
#
loop_
_entity.id
_entity.type
_entity.pdbx_description
1 polymer ?
#
loop_
_entity_poly.entity_id
_entity_poly.type
_entity_poly.pdbx_seq_one_letter_code
_entity_poly.pdbx_strand_id
1 'polypeptide(L)'
;PGEVHAIMGPNGSGKSTLANVLSGKNGYEVTGELNFKGENLNDIPVEVRAQKGLFLAFQYPLEIPGVNTNNFLKTSLNSVRKARGEKELDTLAFLKMVKEKSSELGIDEKILSRQLNVGFSGGEKKKNEILQMKILDPYFSILDETDSGLDIDALKTVAKGVNSSRS
;
A
#
# COMPACT_ATOMS: atom_id res chain seq x y z
N PRO A 1 -14.99 3.59 9.64
CA PRO A 1 -13.87 2.68 9.84
C PRO A 1 -14.32 1.22 9.65
N GLY A 2 -13.45 0.36 9.09
CA GLY A 2 -13.74 -1.05 8.87
C GLY A 2 -14.68 -1.39 7.71
N GLU A 3 -15.09 -0.41 6.92
CA GLU A 3 -15.95 -0.61 5.76
C GLU A 3 -15.11 -0.86 4.49
N VAL A 4 -15.65 -1.69 3.60
CA VAL A 4 -15.09 -1.93 2.26
C VAL A 4 -16.13 -1.50 1.24
N HIS A 5 -15.74 -0.59 0.37
CA HIS A 5 -16.56 -0.10 -0.73
C HIS A 5 -15.99 -0.59 -2.05
N ALA A 6 -16.79 -1.28 -2.85
CA ALA A 6 -16.39 -1.72 -4.18
C ALA A 6 -16.87 -0.71 -5.24
N ILE A 7 -15.93 -0.16 -6.00
CA ILE A 7 -16.22 0.70 -7.14
C ILE A 7 -16.16 -0.15 -8.39
N MET A 8 -17.31 -0.36 -9.02
CA MET A 8 -17.46 -1.21 -10.20
C MET A 8 -17.81 -0.40 -11.43
N GLY A 9 -17.36 -0.85 -12.59
CA GLY A 9 -17.67 -0.22 -13.86
C GLY A 9 -16.88 -0.84 -15.01
N PRO A 10 -17.27 -0.59 -16.27
CA PRO A 10 -16.55 -1.11 -17.43
C PRO A 10 -15.12 -0.53 -17.53
N ASN A 11 -14.29 -1.12 -18.39
CA ASN A 11 -12.97 -0.58 -18.67
C ASN A 11 -13.10 0.83 -19.24
N GLY A 12 -12.23 1.75 -18.83
CA GLY A 12 -12.29 3.15 -19.23
C GLY A 12 -13.29 4.02 -18.44
N SER A 13 -14.03 3.48 -17.46
CA SER A 13 -14.98 4.28 -16.65
C SER A 13 -14.34 5.23 -15.64
N GLY A 14 -13.01 5.26 -15.55
CA GLY A 14 -12.29 6.19 -14.67
C GLY A 14 -11.92 5.63 -13.29
N LYS A 15 -12.09 4.33 -13.02
CA LYS A 15 -11.73 3.71 -11.71
C LYS A 15 -10.28 4.00 -11.29
N SER A 16 -9.32 3.66 -12.16
CA SER A 16 -7.89 3.92 -11.89
C SER A 16 -7.55 5.41 -11.94
N THR A 17 -8.29 6.21 -12.70
CA THR A 17 -8.17 7.67 -12.68
C THR A 17 -8.52 8.21 -11.30
N LEU A 18 -9.64 7.77 -10.72
CA LEU A 18 -10.05 8.14 -9.37
C LEU A 18 -8.99 7.74 -8.34
N ALA A 19 -8.46 6.50 -8.42
CA ALA A 19 -7.40 6.02 -7.54
C ALA A 19 -6.13 6.91 -7.63
N ASN A 20 -5.72 7.27 -8.84
CA ASN A 20 -4.58 8.14 -9.09
C ASN A 20 -4.80 9.57 -8.55
N VAL A 21 -5.97 10.14 -8.76
CA VAL A 21 -6.33 11.49 -8.27
C VAL A 21 -6.32 11.52 -6.74
N LEU A 22 -6.96 10.54 -6.09
CA LEU A 22 -6.99 10.45 -4.64
C LEU A 22 -5.59 10.28 -4.03
N SER A 23 -4.73 9.48 -4.67
CA SER A 23 -3.35 9.30 -4.21
C SER A 23 -2.44 10.51 -4.47
N GLY A 24 -2.85 11.44 -5.32
CA GLY A 24 -2.09 12.67 -5.62
C GLY A 24 -1.13 12.54 -6.80
N LYS A 25 -1.38 11.58 -7.71
CA LYS A 25 -0.56 11.45 -8.92
C LYS A 25 -0.67 12.70 -9.78
N ASN A 26 0.48 13.24 -10.20
CA ASN A 26 0.55 14.40 -11.07
C ASN A 26 -0.07 14.14 -12.47
N GLY A 27 -0.48 15.22 -13.14
CA GLY A 27 -0.98 15.17 -14.52
C GLY A 27 -2.50 15.09 -14.62
N TYR A 28 -3.21 15.25 -13.52
CA TYR A 28 -4.68 15.38 -13.49
C TYR A 28 -5.08 16.78 -13.07
N GLU A 29 -6.03 17.37 -13.79
CA GLU A 29 -6.71 18.59 -13.39
C GLU A 29 -7.97 18.20 -12.58
N VAL A 30 -8.04 18.65 -11.35
CA VAL A 30 -9.10 18.27 -10.42
C VAL A 30 -9.95 19.48 -10.10
N THR A 31 -11.27 19.38 -10.32
CA THR A 31 -12.24 20.38 -9.92
C THR A 31 -13.10 19.86 -8.78
N GLY A 32 -13.45 20.73 -7.82
CA GLY A 32 -14.18 20.36 -6.62
C GLY A 32 -13.26 20.08 -5.43
N GLU A 33 -13.81 19.54 -4.36
CA GLU A 33 -13.10 19.29 -3.10
C GLU A 33 -12.91 17.80 -2.86
N LEU A 34 -11.69 17.40 -2.49
CA LEU A 34 -11.36 16.06 -2.02
C LEU A 34 -11.07 16.13 -0.52
N ASN A 35 -12.07 15.87 0.31
CA ASN A 35 -11.90 15.97 1.77
C ASN A 35 -11.44 14.63 2.37
N PHE A 36 -10.34 14.68 3.11
CA PHE A 36 -9.83 13.56 3.89
C PHE A 36 -9.50 14.04 5.31
N LYS A 37 -10.19 13.51 6.30
CA LYS A 37 -10.04 13.89 7.71
C LYS A 37 -10.19 15.40 7.98
N GLY A 38 -11.07 16.06 7.24
CA GLY A 38 -11.31 17.50 7.39
C GLY A 38 -10.36 18.40 6.61
N GLU A 39 -9.43 17.85 5.85
CA GLU A 39 -8.49 18.60 5.01
C GLU A 39 -8.75 18.35 3.53
N ASN A 40 -8.61 19.39 2.71
CA ASN A 40 -8.70 19.27 1.26
C ASN A 40 -7.40 18.66 0.70
N LEU A 41 -7.49 17.50 0.05
CA LEU A 41 -6.34 16.81 -0.52
C LEU A 41 -5.74 17.55 -1.74
N ASN A 42 -6.47 18.42 -2.42
CA ASN A 42 -6.03 19.04 -3.66
C ASN A 42 -4.67 19.75 -3.52
N ASP A 43 -4.44 20.38 -2.35
CA ASP A 43 -3.23 21.14 -2.05
C ASP A 43 -2.17 20.33 -1.28
N ILE A 44 -2.42 19.03 -1.06
CA ILE A 44 -1.55 18.17 -0.25
C ILE A 44 -0.65 17.33 -1.16
N PRO A 45 0.69 17.45 -1.07
CA PRO A 45 1.63 16.62 -1.81
C PRO A 45 1.45 15.13 -1.56
N VAL A 46 1.77 14.29 -2.53
CA VAL A 46 1.56 12.82 -2.48
C VAL A 46 2.22 12.16 -1.27
N GLU A 47 3.44 12.56 -0.92
CA GLU A 47 4.17 12.04 0.23
C GLU A 47 3.49 12.40 1.56
N VAL A 48 2.89 13.59 1.64
CA VAL A 48 2.13 14.02 2.82
C VAL A 48 0.79 13.27 2.93
N ARG A 49 0.12 12.99 1.80
CA ARG A 49 -1.08 12.14 1.78
C ARG A 49 -0.77 10.74 2.34
N ALA A 50 0.36 10.15 1.91
CA ALA A 50 0.82 8.86 2.43
C ALA A 50 1.11 8.91 3.94
N GLN A 51 1.81 9.95 4.41
CA GLN A 51 2.07 10.17 5.84
C GLN A 51 0.79 10.35 6.66
N LYS A 52 -0.23 10.98 6.10
CA LYS A 52 -1.57 11.11 6.71
C LYS A 52 -2.36 9.80 6.72
N GLY A 53 -1.83 8.75 6.09
CA GLY A 53 -2.41 7.41 6.12
C GLY A 53 -3.30 7.09 4.93
N LEU A 54 -3.07 7.69 3.78
CA LEU A 54 -3.65 7.27 2.52
C LEU A 54 -2.70 6.30 1.81
N PHE A 55 -3.19 5.13 1.40
CA PHE A 55 -2.42 4.09 0.73
C PHE A 55 -3.04 3.73 -0.61
N LEU A 56 -2.20 3.55 -1.63
CA LEU A 56 -2.61 3.03 -2.93
C LEU A 56 -1.85 1.75 -3.25
N ALA A 57 -2.58 0.64 -3.41
CA ALA A 57 -2.05 -0.56 -4.06
C ALA A 57 -2.27 -0.44 -5.57
N PHE A 58 -1.19 -0.51 -6.31
CA PHE A 58 -1.20 -0.31 -7.76
C PHE A 58 -1.68 -1.56 -8.51
N GLN A 59 -2.34 -1.36 -9.63
CA GLN A 59 -2.62 -2.45 -10.57
C GLN A 59 -1.33 -3.18 -10.96
N TYR A 60 -0.28 -2.42 -11.24
CA TYR A 60 1.07 -2.94 -11.56
C TYR A 60 2.09 -2.37 -10.57
N PRO A 61 2.49 -3.12 -9.52
CA PRO A 61 3.47 -2.67 -8.55
C PRO A 61 4.82 -2.39 -9.21
N LEU A 62 5.35 -1.19 -8.92
CA LEU A 62 6.60 -0.73 -9.52
C LEU A 62 7.81 -1.49 -8.99
N GLU A 63 8.76 -1.76 -9.87
CA GLU A 63 10.10 -2.22 -9.53
C GLU A 63 11.00 -1.02 -9.24
N ILE A 64 11.74 -1.07 -8.14
CA ILE A 64 12.70 -0.01 -7.79
C ILE A 64 14.09 -0.63 -7.65
N PRO A 65 14.87 -0.67 -8.75
CA PRO A 65 16.22 -1.18 -8.72
C PRO A 65 17.10 -0.38 -7.76
N GLY A 66 18.00 -1.08 -7.06
CA GLY A 66 18.90 -0.47 -6.09
C GLY A 66 18.29 -0.21 -4.70
N VAL A 67 16.98 -0.32 -4.53
CA VAL A 67 16.32 -0.12 -3.24
C VAL A 67 15.96 -1.45 -2.60
N ASN A 68 16.57 -1.77 -1.46
CA ASN A 68 16.26 -2.98 -0.70
C ASN A 68 14.87 -2.91 -0.08
N THR A 69 14.08 -4.01 -0.17
CA THR A 69 12.69 -4.06 0.31
C THR A 69 12.58 -3.75 1.80
N ASN A 70 13.42 -4.33 2.67
CA ASN A 70 13.37 -4.05 4.10
C ASN A 70 13.71 -2.58 4.41
N ASN A 71 14.70 -2.01 3.74
CA ASN A 71 15.07 -0.60 3.92
C ASN A 71 13.93 0.33 3.50
N PHE A 72 13.31 0.02 2.37
CA PHE A 72 12.12 0.77 1.90
C PHE A 72 10.99 0.73 2.94
N LEU A 73 10.62 -0.47 3.39
CA LEU A 73 9.55 -0.66 4.37
C LEU A 73 9.83 0.06 5.69
N LYS A 74 11.06 -0.06 6.22
CA LYS A 74 11.45 0.60 7.46
C LYS A 74 11.41 2.13 7.36
N THR A 75 11.96 2.66 6.28
CA THR A 75 12.00 4.11 6.06
C THR A 75 10.59 4.67 5.90
N SER A 76 9.75 4.00 5.10
CA SER A 76 8.36 4.41 4.90
C SER A 76 7.56 4.36 6.20
N LEU A 77 7.67 3.27 6.96
CA LEU A 77 6.99 3.15 8.25
C LEU A 77 7.42 4.24 9.24
N ASN A 78 8.72 4.47 9.38
CA ASN A 78 9.22 5.48 10.31
C ASN A 78 8.82 6.90 9.88
N SER A 79 8.73 7.18 8.57
CA SER A 79 8.19 8.43 8.04
C SER A 79 6.72 8.64 8.46
N VAL A 80 5.89 7.59 8.32
CA VAL A 80 4.46 7.62 8.73
C VAL A 80 4.35 7.79 10.24
N ARG A 81 5.10 7.01 11.03
CA ARG A 81 5.11 7.10 12.50
C ARG A 81 5.50 8.49 12.98
N LYS A 82 6.55 9.06 12.41
CA LYS A 82 7.00 10.43 12.73
C LYS A 82 5.90 11.47 12.44
N ALA A 83 5.22 11.35 11.31
CA ALA A 83 4.11 12.25 10.97
C ALA A 83 2.91 12.11 11.92
N ARG A 84 2.72 10.93 12.51
CA ARG A 84 1.70 10.66 13.54
C ARG A 84 2.13 11.04 14.96
N GLY A 85 3.35 11.57 15.15
CA GLY A 85 3.92 11.87 16.48
C GLY A 85 4.35 10.64 17.27
N GLU A 86 4.50 9.49 16.61
CA GLU A 86 4.93 8.24 17.20
C GLU A 86 6.46 8.09 17.15
N LYS A 87 7.00 7.34 18.11
CA LYS A 87 8.45 7.03 18.13
C LYS A 87 8.81 6.11 16.97
N GLU A 88 9.91 6.40 16.29
CA GLU A 88 10.48 5.53 15.26
C GLU A 88 10.82 4.14 15.82
N LEU A 89 10.63 3.11 15.01
CA LEU A 89 11.05 1.76 15.36
C LEU A 89 12.54 1.58 15.09
N ASP A 90 13.22 0.98 16.06
CA ASP A 90 14.56 0.47 15.84
C ASP A 90 14.57 -0.73 14.88
N THR A 91 15.76 -1.17 14.48
CA THR A 91 15.91 -2.25 13.49
C THR A 91 15.37 -3.59 14.01
N LEU A 92 15.55 -3.91 15.29
CA LEU A 92 15.13 -5.20 15.84
C LEU A 92 13.61 -5.28 15.95
N ALA A 93 12.97 -4.23 16.47
CA ALA A 93 11.51 -4.15 16.57
C ALA A 93 10.87 -4.20 15.18
N PHE A 94 11.44 -3.48 14.20
CA PHE A 94 10.99 -3.51 12.82
C PHE A 94 11.08 -4.92 12.21
N LEU A 95 12.23 -5.59 12.30
CA LEU A 95 12.43 -6.92 11.73
C LEU A 95 11.49 -7.96 12.34
N LYS A 96 11.25 -7.88 13.66
CA LYS A 96 10.28 -8.75 14.34
C LYS A 96 8.88 -8.56 13.75
N MET A 97 8.41 -7.32 13.63
CA MET A 97 7.10 -7.01 13.06
C MET A 97 6.97 -7.47 11.61
N VAL A 98 7.98 -7.21 10.77
CA VAL A 98 7.98 -7.64 9.36
C VAL A 98 7.90 -9.16 9.26
N LYS A 99 8.67 -9.88 10.07
CA LYS A 99 8.65 -11.33 10.11
C LYS A 99 7.26 -11.90 10.46
N GLU A 100 6.61 -11.34 11.46
CA GLU A 100 5.25 -11.73 11.84
C GLU A 100 4.26 -11.50 10.70
N LYS A 101 4.24 -10.28 10.14
CA LYS A 101 3.31 -9.92 9.06
C LYS A 101 3.59 -10.65 7.73
N SER A 102 4.85 -10.90 7.40
CA SER A 102 5.19 -11.66 6.18
C SER A 102 4.81 -13.15 6.30
N SER A 103 4.98 -13.74 7.50
CA SER A 103 4.55 -15.11 7.76
C SER A 103 3.04 -15.29 7.60
N GLU A 104 2.23 -14.31 8.05
CA GLU A 104 0.77 -14.33 7.85
C GLU A 104 0.34 -14.37 6.38
N LEU A 105 1.15 -13.77 5.50
CA LEU A 105 0.92 -13.70 4.06
C LEU A 105 1.63 -14.80 3.26
N GLY A 106 2.34 -15.71 3.95
CA GLY A 106 3.14 -16.74 3.29
C GLY A 106 4.22 -16.16 2.36
N ILE A 107 4.86 -15.06 2.77
CA ILE A 107 5.95 -14.42 2.02
C ILE A 107 7.27 -15.02 2.52
N ASP A 108 8.12 -15.50 1.59
CA ASP A 108 9.47 -15.94 1.92
C ASP A 108 10.31 -14.72 2.35
N GLU A 109 10.93 -14.80 3.54
CA GLU A 109 11.78 -13.73 4.08
C GLU A 109 12.95 -13.38 3.12
N LYS A 110 13.39 -14.30 2.27
CA LYS A 110 14.42 -14.03 1.25
C LYS A 110 14.00 -12.95 0.26
N ILE A 111 12.70 -12.80 -0.01
CA ILE A 111 12.18 -11.75 -0.90
C ILE A 111 12.43 -10.37 -0.29
N LEU A 112 12.34 -10.26 1.03
CA LEU A 112 12.49 -8.99 1.75
C LEU A 112 13.92 -8.45 1.76
N SER A 113 14.92 -9.32 1.52
CA SER A 113 16.32 -8.92 1.36
C SER A 113 16.68 -8.51 -0.07
N ARG A 114 15.77 -8.71 -1.04
CA ARG A 114 15.96 -8.34 -2.45
C ARG A 114 15.57 -6.89 -2.69
N GLN A 115 15.90 -6.41 -3.90
CA GLN A 115 15.44 -5.10 -4.37
C GLN A 115 13.93 -5.09 -4.55
N LEU A 116 13.29 -3.96 -4.24
CA LEU A 116 11.84 -3.82 -4.19
C LEU A 116 11.19 -4.23 -5.52
N ASN A 117 10.44 -5.31 -5.48
CA ASN A 117 9.68 -5.91 -6.59
C ASN A 117 10.52 -6.39 -7.80
N VAL A 118 11.84 -6.21 -7.80
CA VAL A 118 12.70 -6.59 -8.94
C VAL A 118 12.76 -8.11 -9.08
N GLY A 119 12.27 -8.59 -10.23
CA GLY A 119 12.21 -10.01 -10.53
C GLY A 119 11.26 -10.82 -9.65
N PHE A 120 10.29 -10.17 -9.00
CA PHE A 120 9.20 -10.84 -8.32
C PHE A 120 8.15 -11.31 -9.34
N SER A 121 7.55 -12.46 -9.10
CA SER A 121 6.35 -12.88 -9.82
C SER A 121 5.17 -11.92 -9.55
N GLY A 122 4.14 -11.96 -10.38
CA GLY A 122 2.93 -11.16 -10.17
C GLY A 122 2.32 -11.36 -8.78
N GLY A 123 2.22 -12.62 -8.35
CA GLY A 123 1.71 -12.98 -7.02
C GLY A 123 2.60 -12.47 -5.88
N GLU A 124 3.92 -12.56 -6.02
CA GLU A 124 4.87 -12.01 -5.03
C GLU A 124 4.77 -10.49 -4.92
N LYS A 125 4.64 -9.77 -6.05
CA LYS A 125 4.45 -8.31 -6.06
C LYS A 125 3.18 -7.91 -5.33
N LYS A 126 2.06 -8.60 -5.59
CA LYS A 126 0.79 -8.32 -4.92
C LYS A 126 0.82 -8.63 -3.42
N LYS A 127 1.39 -9.77 -3.03
CA LYS A 127 1.60 -10.09 -1.62
C LYS A 127 2.48 -9.04 -0.92
N ASN A 128 3.53 -8.56 -1.61
CA ASN A 128 4.40 -7.52 -1.07
C ASN A 128 3.66 -6.17 -0.89
N GLU A 129 2.72 -5.83 -1.79
CA GLU A 129 1.85 -4.65 -1.60
C GLU A 129 0.93 -4.79 -0.38
N ILE A 130 0.33 -5.96 -0.19
CA ILE A 130 -0.48 -6.21 1.02
C ILE A 130 0.37 -6.18 2.28
N LEU A 131 1.62 -6.67 2.22
CA LEU A 131 2.56 -6.53 3.33
C LEU A 131 2.84 -5.06 3.65
N GLN A 132 3.09 -4.22 2.62
CA GLN A 132 3.25 -2.77 2.79
C GLN A 132 2.04 -2.15 3.47
N MET A 133 0.83 -2.46 3.01
CA MET A 133 -0.42 -1.98 3.62
C MET A 133 -0.52 -2.39 5.09
N LYS A 134 -0.24 -3.66 5.42
CA LYS A 134 -0.28 -4.15 6.82
C LYS A 134 0.79 -3.53 7.73
N ILE A 135 1.94 -3.17 7.19
CA ILE A 135 3.04 -2.54 7.94
C ILE A 135 2.74 -1.05 8.17
N LEU A 136 2.29 -0.34 7.14
CA LEU A 136 2.04 1.10 7.20
C LEU A 136 0.76 1.45 7.95
N ASP A 137 -0.15 0.50 8.09
CA ASP A 137 -1.42 0.64 8.81
C ASP A 137 -2.16 1.94 8.43
N PRO A 138 -2.59 2.06 7.16
CA PRO A 138 -3.22 3.29 6.66
C PRO A 138 -4.65 3.45 7.18
N TYR A 139 -5.10 4.70 7.29
CA TYR A 139 -6.50 4.99 7.60
C TYR A 139 -7.45 4.77 6.42
N PHE A 140 -6.91 4.89 5.20
CA PHE A 140 -7.68 4.70 3.98
C PHE A 140 -6.82 4.01 2.93
N SER A 141 -7.28 2.87 2.44
CA SER A 141 -6.60 2.10 1.40
C SER A 141 -7.41 2.06 0.12
N ILE A 142 -6.76 2.35 -0.98
CA ILE A 142 -7.28 2.21 -2.33
C ILE A 142 -6.60 1.00 -2.94
N LEU A 143 -7.39 0.02 -3.40
CA LEU A 143 -6.90 -1.22 -3.99
C LEU A 143 -7.34 -1.26 -5.46
N ASP A 144 -6.42 -0.97 -6.38
CA ASP A 144 -6.72 -0.94 -7.81
C ASP A 144 -6.38 -2.30 -8.45
N GLU A 145 -7.42 -3.11 -8.72
CA GLU A 145 -7.32 -4.44 -9.33
C GLU A 145 -6.25 -5.35 -8.68
N THR A 146 -6.18 -5.35 -7.37
CA THR A 146 -5.18 -6.15 -6.63
C THR A 146 -5.39 -7.67 -6.76
N ASP A 147 -6.52 -8.09 -7.27
CA ASP A 147 -6.91 -9.46 -7.56
C ASP A 147 -6.55 -9.92 -8.98
N SER A 148 -6.21 -8.98 -9.87
CA SER A 148 -5.95 -9.28 -11.28
C SER A 148 -4.68 -10.12 -11.48
N GLY A 149 -4.80 -11.20 -12.26
CA GLY A 149 -3.66 -12.06 -12.64
C GLY A 149 -3.13 -12.95 -11.52
N LEU A 150 -3.87 -13.13 -10.44
CA LEU A 150 -3.49 -14.02 -9.34
C LEU A 150 -4.05 -15.43 -9.53
N ASP A 151 -3.28 -16.44 -9.10
CA ASP A 151 -3.82 -17.76 -8.85
C ASP A 151 -4.74 -17.77 -7.61
N ILE A 152 -5.51 -18.85 -7.44
CA ILE A 152 -6.52 -18.96 -6.37
C ILE A 152 -5.90 -18.83 -4.97
N ASP A 153 -4.69 -19.32 -4.75
CA ASP A 153 -4.06 -19.29 -3.44
C ASP A 153 -3.50 -17.91 -3.11
N ALA A 154 -2.91 -17.23 -4.09
CA ALA A 154 -2.50 -15.83 -3.95
C ALA A 154 -3.71 -14.91 -3.72
N LEU A 155 -4.82 -15.14 -4.44
CA LEU A 155 -6.07 -14.40 -4.27
C LEU A 155 -6.64 -14.55 -2.86
N LYS A 156 -6.70 -15.78 -2.33
CA LYS A 156 -7.15 -16.04 -0.95
C LYS A 156 -6.26 -15.32 0.07
N THR A 157 -4.95 -15.35 -0.15
CA THR A 157 -3.98 -14.68 0.74
C THR A 157 -4.16 -13.16 0.74
N VAL A 158 -4.31 -12.55 -0.43
CA VAL A 158 -4.61 -11.12 -0.59
C VAL A 158 -5.92 -10.77 0.10
N ALA A 159 -7.00 -11.50 -0.18
CA ALA A 159 -8.31 -11.28 0.43
C ALA A 159 -8.27 -11.39 1.96
N LYS A 160 -7.55 -12.39 2.51
CA LYS A 160 -7.34 -12.54 3.95
C LYS A 160 -6.55 -11.36 4.53
N GLY A 161 -5.50 -10.91 3.83
CA GLY A 161 -4.70 -9.75 4.23
C GLY A 161 -5.55 -8.47 4.32
N VAL A 162 -6.37 -8.20 3.29
CA VAL A 162 -7.29 -7.05 3.27
C VAL A 162 -8.32 -7.15 4.40
N ASN A 163 -8.96 -8.31 4.56
CA ASN A 163 -9.98 -8.49 5.59
C ASN A 163 -9.43 -8.34 7.01
N SER A 164 -8.20 -8.79 7.27
CA SER A 164 -7.56 -8.64 8.58
C SER A 164 -7.10 -7.20 8.89
N SER A 165 -7.13 -6.30 7.92
CA SER A 165 -6.79 -4.88 8.07
C SER A 165 -8.03 -3.98 8.23
N ARG A 166 -9.22 -4.56 8.43
CA ARG A 166 -10.51 -3.85 8.57
C ARG A 166 -10.86 -3.45 10.00
N SER A 167 -9.95 -3.53 10.93
CA SER A 167 -10.18 -3.19 12.35
C SER A 167 -10.24 -1.70 12.61
#